data_a2a7c59ef28ae20e9397a0c488169fdb
#
_entry.id   a2a7c59ef28ae20e9397a0c488169fdb
#
_cell.length_a   1.000
_cell.length_b   1.000
_cell.length_c   1.000
_cell.angle_alpha   90.00
_cell.angle_beta   90.00
_cell.angle_gamma   90.00
#
_symmetry.space_group_name_H-M   'P 1'
#
loop_
_entity.id
_entity.type
_entity.pdbx_description
1 polymer ?
#
loop_
_entity_poly.entity_id
_entity_poly.type
_entity_poly.pdbx_seq_one_letter_code
_entity_poly.pdbx_strand_id
1 'polypeptide(L)'
;EFVFVIGASGSGKSTLIKMLYREEKPDKGSIIIGGINVAKLKNRKVYVLRRKLGVVFQDFKLLPKLTVYENVAFAMEVLGYDKKEIRKRVLEVLDLVGLKNKVRQYPDQLSGGEQQRVVIARAIVNKPKLLICDEPTGNLDPDTSMEIMKVLEQINAMGTTIIMATHDRDIVDRMKKRVVILDHGRLARDIEKGGYYNERA
;
A
#
# COMPACT_ATOMS: atom_id res chain seq x y z
N GLU A 1 12.08 3.38 4.73
CA GLU A 1 11.38 3.39 6.02
C GLU A 1 10.07 2.62 5.93
N PHE A 2 9.65 1.95 7.03
CA PHE A 2 8.36 1.31 7.20
C PHE A 2 7.65 1.91 8.42
N VAL A 3 6.45 2.47 8.22
CA VAL A 3 5.70 3.18 9.27
C VAL A 3 4.31 2.59 9.40
N PHE A 4 3.93 2.17 10.60
CA PHE A 4 2.57 1.84 10.95
C PHE A 4 1.81 3.10 11.42
N VAL A 5 0.57 3.24 10.97
CA VAL A 5 -0.38 4.22 11.47
C VAL A 5 -1.48 3.46 12.20
N ILE A 6 -1.53 3.58 13.51
CA ILE A 6 -2.49 2.86 14.37
C ILE A 6 -3.40 3.81 15.13
N GLY A 7 -4.43 3.28 15.74
CA GLY A 7 -5.41 4.02 16.53
C GLY A 7 -6.79 3.37 16.48
N ALA A 8 -7.68 3.76 17.37
CA ALA A 8 -9.05 3.25 17.44
C ALA A 8 -9.84 3.49 16.13
N SER A 9 -10.94 2.79 15.95
CA SER A 9 -11.88 3.12 14.87
C SER A 9 -12.30 4.59 14.97
N GLY A 10 -12.34 5.30 13.84
CA GLY A 10 -12.66 6.75 13.84
C GLY A 10 -11.52 7.68 14.26
N SER A 11 -10.32 7.18 14.60
CA SER A 11 -9.18 8.04 14.99
C SER A 11 -8.60 8.90 13.86
N GLY A 12 -9.03 8.73 12.61
CA GLY A 12 -8.57 9.53 11.47
C GLY A 12 -7.55 8.84 10.55
N LYS A 13 -7.23 7.55 10.75
CA LYS A 13 -6.27 6.80 9.92
C LYS A 13 -6.62 6.86 8.43
N SER A 14 -7.83 6.46 8.06
CA SER A 14 -8.28 6.45 6.65
C SER A 14 -8.34 7.85 6.07
N THR A 15 -8.69 8.87 6.86
CA THR A 15 -8.65 10.27 6.40
C THR A 15 -7.22 10.70 6.10
N LEU A 16 -6.25 10.37 6.97
CA LEU A 16 -4.84 10.63 6.71
C LEU A 16 -4.37 9.93 5.43
N ILE A 17 -4.67 8.64 5.31
CA ILE A 17 -4.33 7.84 4.10
C ILE A 17 -4.91 8.48 2.84
N LYS A 18 -6.18 8.89 2.84
CA LYS A 18 -6.85 9.55 1.71
C LYS A 18 -6.22 10.89 1.34
N MET A 19 -5.72 11.63 2.33
CA MET A 19 -4.98 12.88 2.06
C MET A 19 -3.63 12.60 1.37
N LEU A 20 -2.93 11.50 1.69
CA LEU A 20 -1.63 11.19 1.08
C LEU A 20 -1.75 10.97 -0.44
N TYR A 21 -2.78 10.28 -0.92
CA TYR A 21 -2.99 10.10 -2.37
C TYR A 21 -4.00 11.09 -2.97
N ARG A 22 -4.36 12.14 -2.19
CA ARG A 22 -5.17 13.27 -2.65
C ARG A 22 -6.57 12.87 -3.10
N GLU A 23 -7.23 11.95 -2.40
CA GLU A 23 -8.68 11.75 -2.43
C GLU A 23 -9.36 12.82 -1.60
N GLU A 24 -8.83 13.08 -0.41
CA GLU A 24 -9.21 14.21 0.44
C GLU A 24 -8.15 15.32 0.37
N LYS A 25 -8.60 16.55 0.58
CA LYS A 25 -7.70 17.72 0.62
C LYS A 25 -7.61 18.23 2.06
N PRO A 26 -6.41 18.46 2.60
CA PRO A 26 -6.29 19.10 3.91
C PRO A 26 -6.77 20.57 3.83
N ASP A 27 -7.55 20.98 4.83
CA ASP A 27 -8.05 22.37 4.93
C ASP A 27 -6.93 23.34 5.30
N LYS A 28 -6.01 22.90 6.18
CA LYS A 28 -4.87 23.69 6.66
C LYS A 28 -3.60 22.84 6.69
N GLY A 29 -2.46 23.49 6.69
CA GLY A 29 -1.16 22.86 6.71
C GLY A 29 -0.67 22.42 5.33
N SER A 30 0.32 21.52 5.30
CA SER A 30 0.93 20.99 4.08
C SER A 30 1.32 19.53 4.22
N ILE A 31 1.19 18.81 3.11
CA ILE A 31 1.70 17.44 2.95
C ILE A 31 2.66 17.48 1.77
N ILE A 32 3.91 17.04 2.00
CA ILE A 32 4.94 17.03 0.95
C ILE A 32 5.37 15.59 0.70
N ILE A 33 5.16 15.12 -0.52
CA ILE A 33 5.53 13.77 -0.97
C ILE A 33 6.42 13.89 -2.21
N GLY A 34 7.66 13.44 -2.10
CA GLY A 34 8.63 13.49 -3.20
C GLY A 34 8.80 14.90 -3.80
N GLY A 35 8.80 15.92 -2.95
CA GLY A 35 8.90 17.34 -3.34
C GLY A 35 7.58 17.96 -3.83
N ILE A 36 6.48 17.19 -3.92
CA ILE A 36 5.17 17.69 -4.33
C ILE A 36 4.36 18.11 -3.09
N ASN A 37 3.94 19.39 -3.03
CA ASN A 37 2.99 19.83 -2.02
C ASN A 37 1.58 19.39 -2.43
N VAL A 38 1.06 18.36 -1.76
CA VAL A 38 -0.23 17.72 -2.04
C VAL A 38 -1.40 18.68 -1.82
N ALA A 39 -1.33 19.54 -0.78
CA ALA A 39 -2.36 20.50 -0.44
C ALA A 39 -2.54 21.57 -1.53
N LYS A 40 -1.44 22.00 -2.15
CA LYS A 40 -1.42 23.04 -3.20
C LYS A 40 -1.63 22.47 -4.61
N LEU A 41 -1.69 21.16 -4.76
CA LEU A 41 -1.81 20.52 -6.08
C LEU A 41 -3.20 20.78 -6.69
N LYS A 42 -3.22 21.31 -7.92
CA LYS A 42 -4.46 21.52 -8.67
C LYS A 42 -5.07 20.15 -9.05
N ASN A 43 -6.40 20.01 -9.01
CA ASN A 43 -7.09 18.74 -9.29
C ASN A 43 -6.66 18.11 -10.62
N ARG A 44 -6.49 18.92 -11.68
CA ARG A 44 -6.00 18.45 -13.00
C ARG A 44 -4.57 17.89 -12.99
N LYS A 45 -3.79 18.07 -11.90
CA LYS A 45 -2.43 17.56 -11.75
C LYS A 45 -2.30 16.44 -10.72
N VAL A 46 -3.40 15.98 -10.11
CA VAL A 46 -3.39 14.92 -9.08
C VAL A 46 -2.83 13.61 -9.66
N TYR A 47 -3.05 13.34 -10.93
CA TYR A 47 -2.48 12.17 -11.60
C TYR A 47 -0.94 12.12 -11.55
N VAL A 48 -0.26 13.30 -11.54
CA VAL A 48 1.21 13.38 -11.43
C VAL A 48 1.71 12.84 -10.09
N LEU A 49 0.97 13.11 -9.00
CA LEU A 49 1.24 12.54 -7.69
C LEU A 49 0.96 11.03 -7.70
N ARG A 50 -0.24 10.63 -8.12
CA ARG A 50 -0.69 9.23 -8.08
C ARG A 50 0.18 8.28 -8.89
N ARG A 51 0.78 8.74 -9.98
CA ARG A 51 1.76 7.97 -10.78
C ARG A 51 3.05 7.62 -10.00
N LYS A 52 3.37 8.38 -8.94
CA LYS A 52 4.57 8.18 -8.11
C LYS A 52 4.30 7.36 -6.85
N LEU A 53 3.03 7.01 -6.62
CA LEU A 53 2.57 6.28 -5.46
C LEU A 53 2.10 4.89 -5.85
N GLY A 54 2.31 3.92 -4.96
CA GLY A 54 1.55 2.69 -4.93
C GLY A 54 0.47 2.79 -3.84
N VAL A 55 -0.72 2.27 -4.11
CA VAL A 55 -1.80 2.22 -3.12
C VAL A 55 -2.39 0.82 -3.10
N VAL A 56 -2.46 0.26 -1.90
CA VAL A 56 -3.07 -1.03 -1.58
C VAL A 56 -4.26 -0.77 -0.68
N PHE A 57 -5.45 -1.12 -1.14
CA PHE A 57 -6.70 -0.95 -0.40
C PHE A 57 -7.08 -2.24 0.33
N GLN A 58 -7.91 -2.13 1.35
CA GLN A 58 -8.49 -3.26 2.06
C GLN A 58 -9.35 -4.13 1.11
N ASP A 59 -10.19 -3.48 0.29
CA ASP A 59 -10.87 -4.16 -0.81
C ASP A 59 -9.91 -4.33 -1.96
N PHE A 60 -9.77 -5.51 -2.50
CA PHE A 60 -8.77 -5.83 -3.54
C PHE A 60 -8.88 -4.95 -4.79
N LYS A 61 -10.09 -4.51 -5.15
CA LYS A 61 -10.36 -3.66 -6.34
C LYS A 61 -9.66 -4.17 -7.60
N LEU A 62 -9.60 -5.50 -7.74
CA LEU A 62 -9.10 -6.13 -8.96
C LEU A 62 -10.11 -5.95 -10.09
N LEU A 63 -9.62 -5.90 -11.31
CA LEU A 63 -10.44 -5.86 -12.52
C LEU A 63 -10.86 -7.31 -12.83
N PRO A 64 -12.15 -7.68 -12.64
CA PRO A 64 -12.56 -9.09 -12.62
C PRO A 64 -12.47 -9.76 -13.98
N LYS A 65 -12.53 -8.98 -15.07
CA LYS A 65 -12.43 -9.47 -16.45
C LYS A 65 -11.00 -9.55 -17.00
N LEU A 66 -10.02 -9.18 -16.18
CA LEU A 66 -8.60 -9.23 -16.52
C LEU A 66 -7.90 -10.32 -15.74
N THR A 67 -6.97 -11.00 -16.38
CA THR A 67 -6.09 -11.97 -15.75
C THR A 67 -5.18 -11.32 -14.71
N VAL A 68 -4.47 -12.11 -13.91
CA VAL A 68 -3.42 -11.64 -12.99
C VAL A 68 -2.39 -10.77 -13.72
N TYR A 69 -1.91 -11.26 -14.87
CA TYR A 69 -0.96 -10.49 -15.69
C TYR A 69 -1.52 -9.14 -16.12
N GLU A 70 -2.72 -9.12 -16.68
CA GLU A 70 -3.37 -7.92 -17.20
C GLU A 70 -3.72 -6.93 -16.07
N ASN A 71 -4.13 -7.40 -14.89
CA ASN A 71 -4.35 -6.54 -13.73
C ASN A 71 -3.09 -5.76 -13.33
N VAL A 72 -1.92 -6.40 -13.39
CA VAL A 72 -0.65 -5.75 -13.07
C VAL A 72 -0.15 -4.89 -14.23
N ALA A 73 -0.26 -5.38 -15.48
CA ALA A 73 0.17 -4.69 -16.70
C ALA A 73 -0.58 -3.37 -16.90
N PHE A 74 -1.87 -3.34 -16.57
CA PHE A 74 -2.74 -2.17 -16.74
C PHE A 74 -2.15 -0.89 -16.16
N ALA A 75 -1.48 -0.97 -15.00
CA ALA A 75 -0.86 0.20 -14.37
C ALA A 75 0.31 0.77 -15.20
N MET A 76 0.98 -0.03 -16.01
CA MET A 76 2.05 0.41 -16.91
C MET A 76 1.49 0.84 -18.27
N GLU A 77 0.48 0.16 -18.79
CA GLU A 77 -0.19 0.48 -20.06
C GLU A 77 -0.76 1.90 -20.04
N VAL A 78 -1.45 2.27 -18.95
CA VAL A 78 -1.98 3.64 -18.75
C VAL A 78 -0.87 4.71 -18.78
N LEU A 79 0.36 4.34 -18.46
CA LEU A 79 1.52 5.23 -18.50
C LEU A 79 2.23 5.25 -19.86
N GLY A 80 1.82 4.39 -20.79
CA GLY A 80 2.35 4.35 -22.16
C GLY A 80 3.69 3.62 -22.29
N TYR A 81 4.03 2.70 -21.37
CA TYR A 81 5.21 1.85 -21.50
C TYR A 81 5.10 0.90 -22.71
N ASP A 82 6.23 0.54 -23.29
CA ASP A 82 6.24 -0.43 -24.38
C ASP A 82 5.97 -1.87 -23.92
N LYS A 83 5.46 -2.71 -24.84
CA LYS A 83 5.03 -4.08 -24.52
C LYS A 83 6.15 -4.97 -23.97
N LYS A 84 7.42 -4.77 -24.40
CA LYS A 84 8.54 -5.59 -23.93
C LYS A 84 8.90 -5.21 -22.50
N GLU A 85 8.91 -3.92 -22.19
CA GLU A 85 9.15 -3.41 -20.84
C GLU A 85 8.04 -3.86 -19.87
N ILE A 86 6.77 -3.72 -20.27
CA ILE A 86 5.62 -4.22 -19.50
C ILE A 86 5.79 -5.71 -19.18
N ARG A 87 6.02 -6.54 -20.22
CA ARG A 87 6.15 -7.99 -20.04
C ARG A 87 7.26 -8.34 -19.06
N LYS A 88 8.43 -7.75 -19.23
CA LYS A 88 9.58 -7.98 -18.35
C LYS A 88 9.22 -7.61 -16.91
N ARG A 89 8.74 -6.38 -16.69
CA ARG A 89 8.48 -5.86 -15.35
C ARG A 89 7.33 -6.56 -14.65
N VAL A 90 6.26 -6.88 -15.35
CA VAL A 90 5.12 -7.61 -14.77
C VAL A 90 5.56 -8.99 -14.28
N LEU A 91 6.34 -9.74 -15.07
CA LEU A 91 6.84 -11.05 -14.65
C LEU A 91 7.80 -10.96 -13.46
N GLU A 92 8.65 -9.93 -13.40
CA GLU A 92 9.53 -9.66 -12.24
C GLU A 92 8.73 -9.45 -10.95
N VAL A 93 7.68 -8.60 -10.99
CA VAL A 93 6.88 -8.34 -9.79
C VAL A 93 5.99 -9.53 -9.42
N LEU A 94 5.47 -10.26 -10.38
CA LEU A 94 4.69 -11.47 -10.10
C LEU A 94 5.55 -12.59 -9.51
N ASP A 95 6.82 -12.66 -9.89
CA ASP A 95 7.80 -13.56 -9.25
C ASP A 95 8.07 -13.14 -7.80
N LEU A 96 8.28 -11.84 -7.56
CA LEU A 96 8.51 -11.27 -6.23
C LEU A 96 7.36 -11.58 -5.24
N VAL A 97 6.11 -11.52 -5.71
CA VAL A 97 4.94 -11.82 -4.87
C VAL A 97 4.52 -13.30 -4.92
N GLY A 98 5.29 -14.19 -5.57
CA GLY A 98 5.07 -15.63 -5.62
C GLY A 98 3.89 -16.06 -6.53
N LEU A 99 3.54 -15.28 -7.55
CA LEU A 99 2.40 -15.55 -8.44
C LEU A 99 2.79 -15.82 -9.91
N LYS A 100 4.08 -16.11 -10.17
CA LYS A 100 4.58 -16.35 -11.52
C LYS A 100 3.86 -17.47 -12.29
N ASN A 101 3.40 -18.49 -11.59
CA ASN A 101 2.67 -19.63 -12.15
C ASN A 101 1.17 -19.37 -12.34
N LYS A 102 0.64 -18.20 -11.90
CA LYS A 102 -0.77 -17.85 -11.93
C LYS A 102 -1.11 -16.71 -12.88
N VAL A 103 -0.18 -16.32 -13.76
CA VAL A 103 -0.29 -15.16 -14.67
C VAL A 103 -1.54 -15.14 -15.54
N ARG A 104 -2.10 -16.34 -15.88
CA ARG A 104 -3.28 -16.49 -16.75
C ARG A 104 -4.59 -16.67 -15.97
N GLN A 105 -4.53 -16.79 -14.65
CA GLN A 105 -5.75 -16.93 -13.83
C GLN A 105 -6.48 -15.61 -13.70
N TYR A 106 -7.78 -15.69 -13.46
CA TYR A 106 -8.65 -14.56 -13.17
C TYR A 106 -8.80 -14.38 -11.65
N PRO A 107 -9.21 -13.19 -11.16
CA PRO A 107 -9.36 -12.93 -9.72
C PRO A 107 -10.23 -13.93 -8.97
N ASP A 108 -11.31 -14.41 -9.57
CA ASP A 108 -12.23 -15.40 -8.99
C ASP A 108 -11.65 -16.81 -8.81
N GLN A 109 -10.52 -17.08 -9.44
CA GLN A 109 -9.76 -18.32 -9.33
C GLN A 109 -8.67 -18.28 -8.25
N LEU A 110 -8.57 -17.18 -7.52
CA LEU A 110 -7.52 -16.91 -6.54
C LEU A 110 -8.08 -16.91 -5.12
N SER A 111 -7.27 -17.40 -4.15
CA SER A 111 -7.54 -17.18 -2.73
C SER A 111 -7.45 -15.68 -2.38
N GLY A 112 -8.01 -15.28 -1.22
CA GLY A 112 -7.91 -13.88 -0.76
C GLY A 112 -6.48 -13.38 -0.63
N GLY A 113 -5.58 -14.19 -0.09
CA GLY A 113 -4.15 -13.85 0.00
C GLY A 113 -3.47 -13.72 -1.36
N GLU A 114 -3.86 -14.54 -2.34
CA GLU A 114 -3.36 -14.42 -3.71
C GLU A 114 -3.89 -13.15 -4.40
N GLN A 115 -5.17 -12.84 -4.22
CA GLN A 115 -5.74 -11.57 -4.70
C GLN A 115 -5.01 -10.37 -4.11
N GLN A 116 -4.70 -10.40 -2.81
CA GLN A 116 -3.94 -9.34 -2.16
C GLN A 116 -2.52 -9.22 -2.72
N ARG A 117 -1.85 -10.33 -3.01
CA ARG A 117 -0.54 -10.32 -3.68
C ARG A 117 -0.61 -9.73 -5.09
N VAL A 118 -1.69 -9.95 -5.86
CA VAL A 118 -1.90 -9.27 -7.15
C VAL A 118 -2.06 -7.76 -6.97
N VAL A 119 -2.83 -7.31 -5.96
CA VAL A 119 -3.00 -5.88 -5.64
C VAL A 119 -1.66 -5.24 -5.32
N ILE A 120 -0.84 -5.89 -4.49
CA ILE A 120 0.50 -5.42 -4.15
C ILE A 120 1.37 -5.35 -5.42
N ALA A 121 1.39 -6.41 -6.24
CA ALA A 121 2.15 -6.42 -7.50
C ALA A 121 1.76 -5.25 -8.42
N ARG A 122 0.46 -5.00 -8.58
CA ARG A 122 -0.06 -3.85 -9.35
C ARG A 122 0.38 -2.51 -8.76
N ALA A 123 0.41 -2.39 -7.43
CA ALA A 123 0.81 -1.16 -6.76
C ALA A 123 2.31 -0.85 -6.91
N ILE A 124 3.17 -1.89 -7.02
CA ILE A 124 4.64 -1.71 -7.07
C ILE A 124 5.24 -1.81 -8.47
N VAL A 125 4.45 -2.18 -9.49
CA VAL A 125 4.98 -2.41 -10.84
C VAL A 125 5.70 -1.19 -11.42
N ASN A 126 5.22 0.02 -11.09
CA ASN A 126 5.80 1.30 -11.52
C ASN A 126 6.93 1.80 -10.59
N LYS A 127 7.49 0.95 -9.72
CA LYS A 127 8.59 1.29 -8.80
C LYS A 127 8.29 2.56 -7.96
N PRO A 128 7.16 2.63 -7.24
CA PRO A 128 6.85 3.81 -6.45
C PRO A 128 7.87 4.01 -5.33
N LYS A 129 8.16 5.26 -4.98
CA LYS A 129 8.98 5.59 -3.81
C LYS A 129 8.21 5.45 -2.49
N LEU A 130 6.89 5.57 -2.55
CA LEU A 130 5.98 5.44 -1.42
C LEU A 130 4.85 4.47 -1.77
N LEU A 131 4.69 3.44 -0.96
CA LEU A 131 3.58 2.50 -0.96
C LEU A 131 2.69 2.80 0.24
N ILE A 132 1.43 3.06 -0.02
CA ILE A 132 0.41 3.35 0.99
C ILE A 132 -0.49 2.13 1.09
N CYS A 133 -0.63 1.55 2.28
CA CYS A 133 -1.46 0.38 2.53
C CYS A 133 -2.56 0.74 3.55
N ASP A 134 -3.80 0.59 3.17
CA ASP A 134 -4.95 0.78 4.05
C ASP A 134 -5.53 -0.59 4.41
N GLU A 135 -5.21 -1.08 5.59
CA GLU A 135 -5.60 -2.39 6.14
C GLU A 135 -5.37 -3.58 5.18
N PRO A 136 -4.15 -3.77 4.64
CA PRO A 136 -3.90 -4.75 3.58
C PRO A 136 -4.08 -6.22 4.00
N THR A 137 -4.24 -6.48 5.28
CA THR A 137 -4.42 -7.82 5.87
C THR A 137 -5.78 -8.02 6.55
N GLY A 138 -6.65 -7.01 6.54
CA GLY A 138 -7.87 -6.98 7.34
C GLY A 138 -8.91 -8.06 6.99
N ASN A 139 -8.82 -8.68 5.81
CA ASN A 139 -9.73 -9.74 5.36
C ASN A 139 -9.03 -11.11 5.23
N LEU A 140 -7.85 -11.28 5.84
CA LEU A 140 -7.03 -12.47 5.71
C LEU A 140 -6.85 -13.17 7.07
N ASP A 141 -6.61 -14.47 7.04
CA ASP A 141 -6.21 -15.23 8.22
C ASP A 141 -4.80 -14.83 8.71
N PRO A 142 -4.43 -15.13 9.96
CA PRO A 142 -3.15 -14.69 10.54
C PRO A 142 -1.92 -15.18 9.77
N ASP A 143 -1.94 -16.42 9.27
CA ASP A 143 -0.79 -17.01 8.58
C ASP A 143 -0.60 -16.32 7.21
N THR A 144 -1.66 -16.18 6.44
CA THR A 144 -1.66 -15.44 5.18
C THR A 144 -1.28 -13.96 5.39
N SER A 145 -1.74 -13.35 6.48
CA SER A 145 -1.36 -11.98 6.84
C SER A 145 0.15 -11.85 7.02
N MET A 146 0.79 -12.80 7.71
CA MET A 146 2.24 -12.81 7.89
C MET A 146 3.01 -13.03 6.57
N GLU A 147 2.46 -13.80 5.63
CA GLU A 147 3.05 -13.93 4.29
C GLU A 147 3.01 -12.59 3.53
N ILE A 148 1.88 -11.87 3.58
CA ILE A 148 1.77 -10.53 3.02
C ILE A 148 2.78 -9.57 3.64
N MET A 149 2.95 -9.62 4.97
CA MET A 149 3.92 -8.76 5.66
C MET A 149 5.37 -9.04 5.22
N LYS A 150 5.74 -10.31 4.99
CA LYS A 150 7.07 -10.68 4.44
C LYS A 150 7.28 -10.07 3.04
N VAL A 151 6.27 -10.11 2.18
CA VAL A 151 6.33 -9.46 0.85
C VAL A 151 6.53 -7.95 0.99
N LEU A 152 5.78 -7.29 1.89
CA LEU A 152 5.94 -5.85 2.13
C LEU A 152 7.33 -5.51 2.70
N GLU A 153 7.90 -6.33 3.59
CA GLU A 153 9.27 -6.14 4.07
C GLU A 153 10.31 -6.26 2.95
N GLN A 154 10.16 -7.21 2.04
CA GLN A 154 11.04 -7.33 0.86
C GLN A 154 10.96 -6.07 -0.02
N ILE A 155 9.75 -5.56 -0.27
CA ILE A 155 9.53 -4.32 -1.03
C ILE A 155 10.19 -3.12 -0.32
N ASN A 156 10.07 -3.04 1.01
CA ASN A 156 10.71 -1.99 1.79
C ASN A 156 12.24 -2.08 1.75
N ALA A 157 12.80 -3.30 1.85
CA ALA A 157 14.25 -3.54 1.75
C ALA A 157 14.80 -3.15 0.36
N MET A 158 13.98 -3.18 -0.68
CA MET A 158 14.33 -2.70 -2.04
C MET A 158 14.30 -1.17 -2.16
N GLY A 159 14.01 -0.43 -1.07
CA GLY A 159 14.06 1.03 -1.02
C GLY A 159 12.72 1.75 -1.13
N THR A 160 11.60 1.05 -1.23
CA THR A 160 10.26 1.67 -1.19
C THR A 160 9.89 2.01 0.26
N THR A 161 9.54 3.26 0.54
CA THR A 161 8.94 3.64 1.83
C THR A 161 7.53 3.09 1.92
N ILE A 162 7.15 2.54 3.07
CA ILE A 162 5.80 2.00 3.29
C ILE A 162 5.12 2.74 4.44
N ILE A 163 3.89 3.17 4.21
CA ILE A 163 2.97 3.66 5.25
C ILE A 163 1.78 2.70 5.27
N MET A 164 1.56 2.04 6.39
CA MET A 164 0.49 1.05 6.55
C MET A 164 -0.43 1.45 7.69
N ALA A 165 -1.69 1.74 7.38
CA ALA A 165 -2.74 1.83 8.38
C ALA A 165 -3.19 0.41 8.74
N THR A 166 -3.25 0.10 10.03
CA THR A 166 -3.74 -1.18 10.54
C THR A 166 -4.26 -1.05 11.97
N HIS A 167 -5.15 -1.96 12.33
CA HIS A 167 -5.58 -2.19 13.72
C HIS A 167 -5.08 -3.54 14.25
N ASP A 168 -4.30 -4.28 13.46
CA ASP A 168 -3.75 -5.57 13.83
C ASP A 168 -2.54 -5.40 14.76
N ARG A 169 -2.77 -5.71 16.04
CA ARG A 169 -1.77 -5.58 17.12
C ARG A 169 -0.63 -6.56 16.95
N ASP A 170 -0.93 -7.79 16.58
CA ASP A 170 0.07 -8.86 16.46
C ASP A 170 1.09 -8.55 15.36
N ILE A 171 0.64 -8.02 14.24
CA ILE A 171 1.51 -7.58 13.16
C ILE A 171 2.43 -6.46 13.64
N VAL A 172 1.88 -5.42 14.27
CA VAL A 172 2.67 -4.27 14.75
C VAL A 172 3.72 -4.71 15.78
N ASP A 173 3.32 -5.56 16.75
CA ASP A 173 4.20 -6.03 17.82
C ASP A 173 5.31 -6.97 17.32
N ARG A 174 5.03 -7.79 16.30
CA ARG A 174 6.03 -8.68 15.69
C ARG A 174 7.05 -7.94 14.84
N MET A 175 6.61 -6.95 14.08
CA MET A 175 7.48 -6.25 13.12
C MET A 175 8.35 -5.16 13.73
N LYS A 176 7.96 -4.57 14.85
CA LYS A 176 8.73 -3.57 15.60
C LYS A 176 9.28 -2.42 14.73
N LYS A 177 8.46 -1.94 13.79
CA LYS A 177 8.78 -0.77 12.95
C LYS A 177 8.35 0.52 13.66
N ARG A 178 8.57 1.68 13.05
CA ARG A 178 8.04 2.96 13.52
C ARG A 178 6.53 2.93 13.60
N VAL A 179 5.97 3.46 14.67
CA VAL A 179 4.51 3.49 14.93
C VAL A 179 4.08 4.92 15.19
N VAL A 180 3.14 5.38 14.39
CA VAL A 180 2.45 6.66 14.55
C VAL A 180 1.05 6.37 15.09
N ILE A 181 0.76 6.87 16.29
CA ILE A 181 -0.52 6.66 16.97
C ILE A 181 -1.41 7.87 16.78
N LEU A 182 -2.60 7.63 16.18
CA LEU A 182 -3.63 8.65 16.03
C LEU A 182 -4.73 8.45 17.07
N ASP A 183 -5.12 9.54 17.72
CA ASP A 183 -6.26 9.60 18.63
C ASP A 183 -7.11 10.83 18.35
N HIS A 184 -8.42 10.64 18.12
CA HIS A 184 -9.37 11.71 17.79
C HIS A 184 -8.87 12.74 16.76
N GLY A 185 -8.22 12.26 15.68
CA GLY A 185 -7.67 13.10 14.60
C GLY A 185 -6.38 13.83 14.94
N ARG A 186 -5.75 13.52 16.08
CA ARG A 186 -4.49 14.12 16.53
C ARG A 186 -3.38 13.09 16.56
N LEU A 187 -2.15 13.54 16.37
CA LEU A 187 -0.96 12.74 16.63
C LEU A 187 -0.81 12.60 18.15
N ALA A 188 -1.05 11.40 18.68
CA ALA A 188 -0.86 11.10 20.09
C ALA A 188 0.60 10.75 20.38
N ARG A 189 1.22 9.87 19.57
CA ARG A 189 2.62 9.44 19.75
C ARG A 189 3.27 9.11 18.41
N ASP A 190 4.60 9.19 18.38
CA ASP A 190 5.47 8.78 17.27
C ASP A 190 6.65 8.02 17.87
N ILE A 191 6.75 6.72 17.59
CA ILE A 191 7.67 5.80 18.25
C ILE A 191 8.53 5.12 17.18
N GLU A 192 9.84 5.34 17.18
CA GLU A 192 10.75 4.83 16.14
C GLU A 192 10.81 3.30 16.03
N LYS A 193 10.74 2.59 17.16
CA LYS A 193 10.64 1.12 17.24
C LYS A 193 9.58 0.79 18.26
N GLY A 194 8.34 0.74 17.82
CA GLY A 194 7.20 0.58 18.69
C GLY A 194 6.53 -0.77 18.58
N GLY A 195 5.71 -1.07 19.57
CA GLY A 195 4.68 -2.09 19.56
C GLY A 195 3.36 -1.46 19.93
N TYR A 196 2.29 -2.18 19.76
CA TYR A 196 0.93 -1.70 20.02
C TYR A 196 0.68 -1.45 21.52
N TYR A 197 1.40 -2.17 22.40
CA TYR A 197 1.26 -2.07 23.86
C TYR A 197 1.90 -0.84 24.49
N ASN A 198 2.67 -0.06 23.76
CA ASN A 198 3.21 1.22 24.26
C ASN A 198 2.13 2.32 24.40
N GLU A 199 0.84 1.97 24.26
CA GLU A 199 -0.29 2.90 24.46
C GLU A 199 -0.57 3.25 25.92
N ARG A 200 0.01 2.54 26.92
CA ARG A 200 -0.37 2.64 28.33
C ARG A 200 0.73 3.19 29.25
N ALA A 201 1.71 3.92 28.75
CA ALA A 201 2.70 4.56 29.60
C ALA A 201 2.63 6.09 29.53
#